data_44e5c57e7b4dc24d4a0beacc335c3005
#
_entry.id   44e5c57e7b4dc24d4a0beacc335c3005
#
_cell.length_a   1.000
_cell.length_b   1.000
_cell.length_c   1.000
_cell.angle_alpha   90.00
_cell.angle_beta   90.00
_cell.angle_gamma   90.00
#
_symmetry.space_group_name_H-M   'P 1'
#
loop_
_entity.id
_entity.type
_entity.pdbx_description
1 polymer ?
#
loop_
_entity_poly.entity_id
_entity_poly.type
_entity_poly.pdbx_seq_one_letter_code
_entity_poly.pdbx_strand_id
1 'polypeptide(L)'
;VPEEKSTTWGRVLRRPSSPRRIGIMGGTFDPIHHGHLVAGSEVAHLFNLDEVIFVPAGHPWQKQRKGARVTPAEHRYLMTVIATAENPQFRVSRIEIDREGPTYTIDTLRQMRRQYGPDVELFFITGADALGAILSWHNADELFELAHFVGCNRPGHQLADPGLPEGKVSLVEIPALAISSTECRERVRKGEPIWYLVPDGIVRYINKTGLYLDDQEAG
;
A
#
# COMPACT_ATOMS: atom_id res chain seq x y z
N VAL A 1 8.28 38.29 15.86
CA VAL A 1 7.92 37.15 16.73
C VAL A 1 7.75 35.98 15.80
N PRO A 2 8.53 34.91 15.92
CA PRO A 2 8.35 33.72 15.07
C PRO A 2 7.11 32.97 15.54
N GLU A 3 6.23 32.61 14.58
CA GLU A 3 5.08 31.76 14.83
C GLU A 3 5.59 30.35 15.26
N GLU A 4 5.23 29.94 16.46
CA GLU A 4 5.43 28.58 16.95
C GLU A 4 4.70 27.57 16.05
N LYS A 5 5.46 26.78 15.32
CA LYS A 5 4.94 25.59 14.64
C LYS A 5 4.61 24.56 15.71
N SER A 6 3.34 24.46 16.09
CA SER A 6 2.84 23.37 16.92
C SER A 6 2.99 22.06 16.14
N THR A 7 4.05 21.34 16.42
CA THR A 7 4.27 19.98 15.92
C THR A 7 3.52 18.99 16.81
N THR A 8 2.23 18.84 16.55
CA THR A 8 1.52 17.65 17.03
C THR A 8 1.74 16.56 15.98
N TRP A 9 2.54 15.57 16.28
CA TRP A 9 2.74 14.38 15.45
C TRP A 9 1.37 13.79 15.11
N GLY A 10 0.91 13.88 13.85
CA GLY A 10 -0.28 13.20 13.37
C GLY A 10 -1.47 14.05 12.94
N ARG A 11 -1.43 15.39 12.99
CA ARG A 11 -2.50 16.21 12.46
C ARG A 11 -1.94 17.42 11.72
N VAL A 12 -1.83 17.32 10.40
CA VAL A 12 -1.66 18.50 9.55
C VAL A 12 -2.94 19.31 9.65
N LEU A 13 -2.89 20.48 10.32
CA LEU A 13 -4.03 21.40 10.37
C LEU A 13 -4.23 21.94 8.96
N ARG A 14 -5.26 21.45 8.28
CA ARG A 14 -5.66 21.85 6.95
C ARG A 14 -6.03 23.34 6.90
N ARG A 15 -5.57 24.02 5.85
CA ARG A 15 -6.17 25.30 5.47
C ARG A 15 -7.59 25.03 4.97
N PRO A 16 -8.63 25.73 5.43
CA PRO A 16 -10.04 25.46 5.10
C PRO A 16 -10.39 25.49 3.61
N SER A 17 -9.50 26.03 2.76
CA SER A 17 -9.70 26.22 1.32
C SER A 17 -8.96 25.24 0.40
N SER A 18 -8.21 24.27 0.96
CA SER A 18 -7.47 23.31 0.14
C SER A 18 -8.31 22.04 -0.13
N PRO A 19 -8.24 21.43 -1.34
CA PRO A 19 -8.90 20.15 -1.60
C PRO A 19 -8.36 19.08 -0.66
N ARG A 20 -9.22 18.13 -0.27
CA ARG A 20 -8.81 16.97 0.53
C ARG A 20 -7.90 16.08 -0.29
N ARG A 21 -6.80 15.58 0.30
CA ARG A 21 -5.79 14.76 -0.36
C ARG A 21 -5.74 13.38 0.26
N ILE A 22 -6.03 12.35 -0.53
CA ILE A 22 -6.12 10.97 -0.08
C ILE A 22 -5.11 10.11 -0.81
N GLY A 23 -4.24 9.43 -0.05
CA GLY A 23 -3.38 8.37 -0.57
C GLY A 23 -4.14 7.05 -0.65
N ILE A 24 -3.91 6.29 -1.71
CA ILE A 24 -4.44 4.94 -1.90
C ILE A 24 -3.25 4.03 -2.11
N MET A 25 -3.02 3.12 -1.18
CA MET A 25 -1.95 2.13 -1.29
C MET A 25 -2.56 0.75 -1.55
N GLY A 26 -2.58 0.34 -2.82
CA GLY A 26 -2.97 -0.99 -3.22
C GLY A 26 -1.86 -2.01 -3.02
N GLY A 27 -2.20 -3.22 -2.58
CA GLY A 27 -1.21 -4.26 -2.40
C GLY A 27 -1.79 -5.62 -2.06
N THR A 28 -1.04 -6.68 -2.30
CA THR A 28 -1.46 -8.01 -1.83
C THR A 28 -1.40 -8.11 -0.32
N PHE A 29 -0.39 -7.46 0.32
CA PHE A 29 -0.16 -7.46 1.76
C PHE A 29 -0.15 -8.87 2.39
N ASP A 30 0.75 -9.71 1.91
CA ASP A 30 0.83 -11.13 2.24
C ASP A 30 2.20 -11.57 2.81
N PRO A 31 2.55 -11.13 4.07
CA PRO A 31 1.88 -10.15 4.90
C PRO A 31 2.23 -8.70 4.55
N ILE A 32 1.50 -7.75 5.12
CA ILE A 32 1.95 -6.36 5.24
C ILE A 32 3.20 -6.30 6.13
N HIS A 33 4.11 -5.36 5.85
CA HIS A 33 5.37 -5.22 6.58
C HIS A 33 5.77 -3.75 6.75
N HIS A 34 6.79 -3.48 7.57
CA HIS A 34 7.23 -2.11 7.85
C HIS A 34 7.58 -1.31 6.60
N GLY A 35 8.09 -1.93 5.54
CA GLY A 35 8.35 -1.25 4.27
C GLY A 35 7.11 -0.60 3.65
N HIS A 36 5.94 -1.24 3.77
CA HIS A 36 4.67 -0.64 3.32
C HIS A 36 4.26 0.55 4.21
N LEU A 37 4.40 0.41 5.52
CA LEU A 37 4.00 1.44 6.48
C LEU A 37 4.88 2.69 6.35
N VAL A 38 6.19 2.52 6.18
CA VAL A 38 7.14 3.60 5.92
C VAL A 38 6.77 4.32 4.63
N ALA A 39 6.54 3.59 3.54
CA ALA A 39 6.14 4.19 2.27
C ALA A 39 4.86 5.02 2.40
N GLY A 40 3.84 4.50 3.07
CA GLY A 40 2.60 5.24 3.33
C GLY A 40 2.82 6.51 4.14
N SER A 41 3.64 6.45 5.19
CA SER A 41 3.95 7.57 6.06
C SER A 41 4.75 8.66 5.35
N GLU A 42 5.80 8.29 4.62
CA GLU A 42 6.65 9.23 3.88
C GLU A 42 5.85 9.96 2.79
N VAL A 43 5.06 9.22 2.01
CA VAL A 43 4.23 9.84 0.96
C VAL A 43 3.16 10.73 1.58
N ALA A 44 2.55 10.34 2.71
CA ALA A 44 1.61 11.19 3.42
C ALA A 44 2.23 12.53 3.82
N HIS A 45 3.48 12.51 4.30
CA HIS A 45 4.21 13.71 4.64
C HIS A 45 4.59 14.55 3.42
N LEU A 46 5.22 13.94 2.40
CA LEU A 46 5.74 14.63 1.22
C LEU A 46 4.63 15.32 0.40
N PHE A 47 3.47 14.69 0.30
CA PHE A 47 2.33 15.20 -0.46
C PHE A 47 1.25 15.87 0.42
N ASN A 48 1.50 16.05 1.71
CA ASN A 48 0.54 16.63 2.67
C ASN A 48 -0.83 15.94 2.57
N LEU A 49 -0.84 14.59 2.61
CA LEU A 49 -2.07 13.82 2.53
C LEU A 49 -2.83 13.91 3.87
N ASP A 50 -4.15 14.00 3.80
CA ASP A 50 -5.02 13.97 4.99
C ASP A 50 -5.10 12.56 5.58
N GLU A 51 -5.09 11.54 4.71
CA GLU A 51 -5.09 10.12 5.10
C GLU A 51 -4.49 9.24 4.01
N VAL A 52 -4.07 8.04 4.39
CA VAL A 52 -3.67 6.97 3.48
C VAL A 52 -4.58 5.76 3.70
N ILE A 53 -5.22 5.31 2.61
CA ILE A 53 -6.11 4.15 2.62
C ILE A 53 -5.35 2.96 2.04
N PHE A 54 -5.09 1.97 2.87
CA PHE A 54 -4.55 0.68 2.45
C PHE A 54 -5.67 -0.18 1.87
N VAL A 55 -5.45 -0.71 0.67
CA VAL A 55 -6.45 -1.51 -0.07
C VAL A 55 -5.87 -2.90 -0.35
N PRO A 56 -6.11 -3.88 0.53
CA PRO A 56 -5.71 -5.26 0.26
C PRO A 56 -6.43 -5.81 -0.97
N ALA A 57 -5.66 -6.36 -1.91
CA ALA A 57 -6.21 -6.93 -3.15
C ALA A 57 -7.15 -8.11 -2.84
N GLY A 58 -8.36 -8.09 -3.40
CA GLY A 58 -9.31 -9.19 -3.27
C GLY A 58 -8.79 -10.44 -3.99
N HIS A 59 -8.70 -10.36 -5.30
CA HIS A 59 -8.19 -11.44 -6.18
C HIS A 59 -6.95 -10.99 -6.96
N PRO A 60 -5.72 -11.17 -6.42
CA PRO A 60 -4.49 -10.75 -7.08
C PRO A 60 -4.10 -11.72 -8.21
N TRP A 61 -4.86 -11.69 -9.30
CA TRP A 61 -4.79 -12.61 -10.44
C TRP A 61 -3.39 -12.71 -11.07
N GLN A 62 -2.61 -11.64 -11.06
CA GLN A 62 -1.24 -11.65 -11.59
C GLN A 62 -0.33 -12.58 -10.81
N LYS A 63 -0.47 -12.68 -9.48
CA LYS A 63 0.28 -13.62 -8.65
C LYS A 63 -0.21 -15.04 -8.83
N GLN A 64 -1.53 -15.22 -8.91
CA GLN A 64 -2.15 -16.53 -9.13
C GLN A 64 -1.75 -17.12 -10.49
N ARG A 65 -1.69 -16.31 -11.56
CA ARG A 65 -1.17 -16.75 -12.87
C ARG A 65 0.29 -17.20 -12.83
N LYS A 66 1.09 -16.68 -11.92
CA LYS A 66 2.49 -17.11 -11.69
C LYS A 66 2.58 -18.33 -10.77
N GLY A 67 1.47 -18.99 -10.44
CA GLY A 67 1.43 -20.16 -9.57
C GLY A 67 1.70 -19.88 -8.08
N ALA A 68 1.72 -18.60 -7.67
CA ALA A 68 1.93 -18.27 -6.27
C ALA A 68 0.66 -18.56 -5.44
N ARG A 69 0.80 -19.34 -4.37
CA ARG A 69 -0.24 -19.48 -3.35
C ARG A 69 -0.35 -18.14 -2.59
N VAL A 70 -1.53 -17.57 -2.58
CA VAL A 70 -1.82 -16.31 -1.88
C VAL A 70 -2.72 -16.61 -0.68
N THR A 71 -2.39 -16.07 0.47
CA THR A 71 -3.19 -16.19 1.69
C THR A 71 -4.61 -15.64 1.46
N PRO A 72 -5.66 -16.26 2.02
CA PRO A 72 -7.03 -15.78 1.88
C PRO A 72 -7.16 -14.29 2.21
N ALA A 73 -8.04 -13.60 1.47
CA ALA A 73 -8.18 -12.14 1.54
C ALA A 73 -8.50 -11.63 2.94
N GLU A 74 -9.31 -12.37 3.71
CA GLU A 74 -9.68 -12.01 5.08
C GLU A 74 -8.47 -11.96 6.02
N HIS A 75 -7.56 -12.92 5.95
CA HIS A 75 -6.32 -12.89 6.75
C HIS A 75 -5.45 -11.69 6.39
N ARG A 76 -5.30 -11.40 5.09
CA ARG A 76 -4.50 -10.26 4.62
C ARG A 76 -5.12 -8.92 5.03
N TYR A 77 -6.44 -8.82 4.98
CA TYR A 77 -7.19 -7.67 5.49
C TYR A 77 -6.97 -7.48 6.99
N LEU A 78 -7.17 -8.52 7.80
CA LEU A 78 -6.98 -8.44 9.25
C LEU A 78 -5.55 -8.07 9.63
N MET A 79 -4.54 -8.63 8.95
CA MET A 79 -3.15 -8.23 9.14
C MET A 79 -2.94 -6.75 8.79
N THR A 80 -3.57 -6.26 7.72
CA THR A 80 -3.46 -4.84 7.34
C THR A 80 -4.11 -3.94 8.39
N VAL A 81 -5.29 -4.31 8.92
CA VAL A 81 -5.95 -3.58 10.01
C VAL A 81 -5.07 -3.52 11.26
N ILE A 82 -4.49 -4.66 11.67
CA ILE A 82 -3.60 -4.72 12.83
C ILE A 82 -2.38 -3.82 12.64
N ALA A 83 -1.76 -3.87 11.46
CA ALA A 83 -0.54 -3.12 11.17
C ALA A 83 -0.73 -1.61 11.12
N THR A 84 -1.92 -1.14 10.75
CA THR A 84 -2.22 0.28 10.55
C THR A 84 -2.91 0.93 11.75
N ALA A 85 -3.32 0.15 12.74
CA ALA A 85 -4.19 0.60 13.83
C ALA A 85 -3.62 1.74 14.67
N GLU A 86 -2.30 1.81 14.82
CA GLU A 86 -1.64 2.82 15.66
C GLU A 86 -1.44 4.17 14.96
N ASN A 87 -1.53 4.22 13.63
CA ASN A 87 -1.34 5.46 12.89
C ASN A 87 -2.70 6.12 12.57
N PRO A 88 -3.00 7.29 13.15
CA PRO A 88 -4.30 7.96 12.99
C PRO A 88 -4.59 8.43 11.55
N GLN A 89 -3.56 8.55 10.70
CA GLN A 89 -3.72 8.89 9.29
C GLN A 89 -3.99 7.66 8.40
N PHE A 90 -3.85 6.43 8.93
CA PHE A 90 -4.03 5.22 8.15
C PHE A 90 -5.44 4.66 8.28
N ARG A 91 -5.99 4.22 7.16
CA ARG A 91 -7.27 3.52 7.05
C ARG A 91 -7.09 2.26 6.24
N VAL A 92 -8.00 1.32 6.40
CA VAL A 92 -8.04 0.11 5.57
C VAL A 92 -9.40 0.02 4.90
N SER A 93 -9.41 -0.30 3.62
CA SER A 93 -10.65 -0.46 2.85
C SER A 93 -10.78 -1.89 2.33
N ARG A 94 -12.00 -2.42 2.39
CA ARG A 94 -12.39 -3.72 1.85
C ARG A 94 -12.81 -3.67 0.38
N ILE A 95 -12.73 -2.51 -0.24
CA ILE A 95 -13.31 -2.20 -1.56
C ILE A 95 -12.99 -3.22 -2.66
N GLU A 96 -11.80 -3.84 -2.60
CA GLU A 96 -11.39 -4.88 -3.55
C GLU A 96 -11.75 -6.29 -3.08
N ILE A 97 -11.83 -6.52 -1.76
CA ILE A 97 -12.21 -7.80 -1.19
C ILE A 97 -13.70 -8.07 -1.40
N ASP A 98 -14.53 -7.03 -1.24
CA ASP A 98 -15.98 -7.12 -1.38
C ASP A 98 -16.43 -7.05 -2.86
N ARG A 99 -15.50 -6.85 -3.79
CA ARG A 99 -15.77 -6.87 -5.23
C ARG A 99 -15.55 -8.26 -5.81
N GLU A 100 -16.51 -8.75 -6.56
CA GLU A 100 -16.37 -9.98 -7.32
C GLU A 100 -15.43 -9.80 -8.53
N GLY A 101 -14.69 -10.87 -8.85
CA GLY A 101 -13.83 -10.94 -10.02
C GLY A 101 -12.40 -10.42 -9.82
N PRO A 102 -11.64 -10.27 -10.93
CA PRO A 102 -10.26 -9.82 -10.89
C PRO A 102 -10.14 -8.38 -10.37
N THR A 103 -9.08 -8.13 -9.62
CA THR A 103 -8.80 -6.80 -9.07
C THR A 103 -7.98 -5.97 -10.07
N TYR A 104 -8.56 -4.87 -10.54
CA TYR A 104 -7.87 -3.88 -11.38
C TYR A 104 -7.83 -2.53 -10.68
N THR A 105 -6.69 -1.87 -10.74
CA THR A 105 -6.47 -0.53 -10.12
C THR A 105 -7.47 0.49 -10.63
N ILE A 106 -7.83 0.45 -11.92
CA ILE A 106 -8.79 1.38 -12.51
C ILE A 106 -10.16 1.32 -11.84
N ASP A 107 -10.65 0.11 -11.53
CA ASP A 107 -11.96 -0.05 -10.91
C ASP A 107 -11.96 0.46 -9.46
N THR A 108 -10.84 0.27 -8.78
CA THR A 108 -10.62 0.80 -7.42
C THR A 108 -10.61 2.33 -7.43
N LEU A 109 -9.88 2.95 -8.35
CA LEU A 109 -9.84 4.42 -8.47
C LEU A 109 -11.20 5.01 -8.87
N ARG A 110 -11.92 4.39 -9.81
CA ARG A 110 -13.30 4.78 -10.17
C ARG A 110 -14.24 4.73 -8.96
N GLN A 111 -14.12 3.68 -8.15
CA GLN A 111 -14.97 3.51 -6.97
C GLN A 111 -14.60 4.52 -5.88
N MET A 112 -13.30 4.76 -5.64
CA MET A 112 -12.82 5.81 -4.72
C MET A 112 -13.28 7.20 -5.20
N ARG A 113 -13.19 7.50 -6.50
CA ARG A 113 -13.68 8.77 -7.06
C ARG A 113 -15.18 8.95 -6.83
N ARG A 114 -16.00 7.90 -7.01
CA ARG A 114 -17.44 7.96 -6.71
C ARG A 114 -17.72 8.19 -5.22
N GLN A 115 -16.93 7.57 -4.34
CA GLN A 115 -17.12 7.66 -2.89
C GLN A 115 -16.72 9.03 -2.33
N TYR A 116 -15.61 9.60 -2.80
CA TYR A 116 -15.04 10.83 -2.24
C TYR A 116 -15.39 12.10 -3.03
N GLY A 117 -15.91 11.96 -4.24
CA GLY A 117 -16.30 13.08 -5.09
C GLY A 117 -15.17 13.67 -5.93
N PRO A 118 -15.49 14.64 -6.82
CA PRO A 118 -14.53 15.22 -7.76
C PRO A 118 -13.52 16.16 -7.09
N ASP A 119 -13.87 16.79 -5.98
CA ASP A 119 -13.06 17.81 -5.31
C ASP A 119 -11.91 17.24 -4.47
N VAL A 120 -11.80 15.91 -4.37
CA VAL A 120 -10.74 15.22 -3.64
C VAL A 120 -9.58 14.89 -4.59
N GLU A 121 -8.36 15.21 -4.19
CA GLU A 121 -7.15 14.78 -4.91
C GLU A 121 -6.77 13.37 -4.46
N LEU A 122 -6.72 12.41 -5.40
CA LEU A 122 -6.32 11.03 -5.16
C LEU A 122 -4.87 10.82 -5.56
N PHE A 123 -4.10 10.17 -4.68
CA PHE A 123 -2.70 9.79 -4.89
C PHE A 123 -2.57 8.27 -4.81
N PHE A 124 -2.20 7.62 -5.91
CA PHE A 124 -1.98 6.17 -5.90
C PHE A 124 -0.51 5.86 -5.60
N ILE A 125 -0.28 5.18 -4.48
CA ILE A 125 1.05 4.88 -3.94
C ILE A 125 1.43 3.45 -4.28
N THR A 126 2.58 3.28 -4.93
CA THR A 126 3.09 1.96 -5.32
C THR A 126 4.62 1.92 -5.31
N GLY A 127 5.20 0.74 -5.41
CA GLY A 127 6.64 0.61 -5.64
C GLY A 127 7.02 1.11 -7.04
N ALA A 128 8.20 1.68 -7.16
CA ALA A 128 8.71 2.20 -8.41
C ALA A 128 8.75 1.15 -9.53
N ASP A 129 9.09 -0.11 -9.21
CA ASP A 129 9.10 -1.21 -10.20
C ASP A 129 7.69 -1.50 -10.76
N ALA A 130 6.66 -1.42 -9.91
CA ALA A 130 5.27 -1.59 -10.35
C ALA A 130 4.79 -0.41 -11.19
N LEU A 131 5.24 0.81 -10.84
CA LEU A 131 4.97 2.01 -11.62
C LEU A 131 5.58 1.94 -13.02
N GLY A 132 6.78 1.37 -13.18
CA GLY A 132 7.41 1.15 -14.49
C GLY A 132 6.58 0.29 -15.44
N ALA A 133 5.66 -0.53 -14.90
CA ALA A 133 4.77 -1.37 -15.69
C ALA A 133 3.36 -0.75 -15.90
N ILE A 134 3.10 0.46 -15.39
CA ILE A 134 1.75 1.05 -15.34
C ILE A 134 1.10 1.21 -16.73
N LEU A 135 1.89 1.52 -17.76
CA LEU A 135 1.38 1.63 -19.13
C LEU A 135 0.82 0.32 -19.69
N SER A 136 1.19 -0.82 -19.08
CA SER A 136 0.63 -2.14 -19.40
C SER A 136 -0.62 -2.48 -18.58
N TRP A 137 -1.02 -1.62 -17.65
CA TRP A 137 -2.19 -1.86 -16.83
C TRP A 137 -3.48 -1.59 -17.60
N HIS A 138 -4.56 -2.21 -17.15
CA HIS A 138 -5.86 -2.06 -17.80
C HIS A 138 -6.32 -0.60 -17.76
N ASN A 139 -6.66 -0.03 -18.92
CA ASN A 139 -7.07 1.37 -19.11
C ASN A 139 -6.05 2.39 -18.55
N ALA A 140 -4.78 2.24 -18.89
CA ALA A 140 -3.69 3.05 -18.36
C ALA A 140 -3.91 4.57 -18.53
N ASP A 141 -4.44 5.01 -19.67
CA ASP A 141 -4.69 6.44 -19.94
C ASP A 141 -5.67 7.06 -18.93
N GLU A 142 -6.73 6.34 -18.59
CA GLU A 142 -7.73 6.81 -17.62
C GLU A 142 -7.20 6.85 -16.18
N LEU A 143 -6.21 5.99 -15.85
CA LEU A 143 -5.60 5.99 -14.53
C LEU A 143 -5.04 7.36 -14.14
N PHE A 144 -4.35 8.02 -15.09
CA PHE A 144 -3.74 9.33 -14.87
C PHE A 144 -4.73 10.50 -14.80
N GLU A 145 -5.97 10.30 -15.24
CA GLU A 145 -7.06 11.26 -15.05
C GLU A 145 -7.68 11.15 -13.65
N LEU A 146 -7.67 9.94 -13.08
CA LEU A 146 -8.30 9.66 -11.80
C LEU A 146 -7.43 9.96 -10.60
N ALA A 147 -6.10 9.78 -10.71
CA ALA A 147 -5.17 9.94 -9.60
C ALA A 147 -3.80 10.41 -10.05
N HIS A 148 -3.08 11.07 -9.14
CA HIS A 148 -1.65 11.27 -9.24
C HIS A 148 -0.92 10.02 -8.75
N PHE A 149 0.07 9.52 -9.51
CA PHE A 149 0.78 8.29 -9.17
C PHE A 149 2.10 8.60 -8.47
N VAL A 150 2.36 7.91 -7.37
CA VAL A 150 3.59 8.07 -6.59
C VAL A 150 4.32 6.73 -6.54
N GLY A 151 5.47 6.68 -7.21
CA GLY A 151 6.38 5.56 -7.18
C GLY A 151 7.41 5.72 -6.08
N CYS A 152 7.38 4.81 -5.09
CA CYS A 152 8.35 4.78 -4.02
C CYS A 152 9.58 4.01 -4.43
N ASN A 153 10.74 4.65 -4.39
CA ASN A 153 12.02 4.08 -4.73
C ASN A 153 12.92 3.91 -3.50
N ARG A 154 13.84 2.97 -3.59
CA ARG A 154 14.90 2.78 -2.58
C ARG A 154 16.08 3.69 -2.92
N PRO A 155 16.84 4.17 -1.92
CA PRO A 155 18.05 4.94 -2.17
C PRO A 155 19.00 4.21 -3.13
N GLY A 156 19.48 4.95 -4.14
CA GLY A 156 20.44 4.43 -5.12
C GLY A 156 19.86 3.57 -6.25
N HIS A 157 18.54 3.39 -6.33
CA HIS A 157 17.88 2.75 -7.48
C HIS A 157 17.39 3.83 -8.46
N GLN A 158 18.00 3.88 -9.64
CA GLN A 158 17.49 4.73 -10.73
C GLN A 158 16.47 3.92 -11.52
N LEU A 159 15.23 4.43 -11.61
CA LEU A 159 14.30 3.97 -12.63
C LEU A 159 14.71 4.57 -13.97
N ALA A 160 14.80 3.72 -14.99
CA ALA A 160 14.77 4.21 -16.35
C ALA A 160 13.46 4.99 -16.54
N ASP A 161 13.53 6.14 -17.25
CA ASP A 161 12.33 6.91 -17.56
C ASP A 161 11.34 6.03 -18.33
N PRO A 162 10.19 5.67 -17.73
CA PRO A 162 9.22 4.81 -18.41
C PRO A 162 8.33 5.58 -19.39
N GLY A 163 8.65 6.84 -19.71
CA GLY A 163 7.84 7.67 -20.61
C GLY A 163 6.47 8.03 -20.06
N LEU A 164 6.38 8.23 -18.74
CA LEU A 164 5.11 8.52 -18.05
C LEU A 164 4.67 9.98 -18.28
N PRO A 165 3.36 10.25 -18.25
CA PRO A 165 2.84 11.60 -18.45
C PRO A 165 3.40 12.59 -17.43
N GLU A 166 3.96 13.71 -17.93
CA GLU A 166 4.50 14.77 -17.09
C GLU A 166 3.42 15.35 -16.16
N GLY A 167 3.78 15.62 -14.90
CA GLY A 167 2.86 16.18 -13.90
C GLY A 167 1.83 15.20 -13.34
N LYS A 168 1.76 13.96 -13.84
CA LYS A 168 0.82 12.92 -13.36
C LYS A 168 1.49 11.86 -12.49
N VAL A 169 2.82 11.84 -12.49
CA VAL A 169 3.62 10.85 -11.78
C VAL A 169 4.73 11.55 -11.02
N SER A 170 4.99 11.08 -9.81
CA SER A 170 6.14 11.46 -9.00
C SER A 170 6.91 10.22 -8.57
N LEU A 171 8.23 10.27 -8.72
CA LEU A 171 9.13 9.28 -8.15
C LEU A 171 9.73 9.89 -6.88
N VAL A 172 9.61 9.19 -5.76
CA VAL A 172 10.12 9.66 -4.48
C VAL A 172 11.08 8.64 -3.88
N GLU A 173 12.21 9.12 -3.42
CA GLU A 173 13.12 8.30 -2.63
C GLU A 173 12.66 8.33 -1.18
N ILE A 174 12.45 7.17 -0.60
CA ILE A 174 12.01 6.99 0.79
C ILE A 174 13.07 6.21 1.57
N PRO A 175 13.14 6.32 2.90
CA PRO A 175 13.98 5.47 3.73
C PRO A 175 13.48 4.03 3.66
N ALA A 176 13.72 3.38 2.51
CA ALA A 176 13.17 2.07 2.22
C ALA A 176 13.91 0.97 2.98
N LEU A 177 13.14 0.16 3.68
CA LEU A 177 13.64 -1.06 4.29
C LEU A 177 13.69 -2.17 3.23
N ALA A 178 14.79 -2.92 3.21
CA ALA A 178 14.96 -4.10 2.34
C ALA A 178 14.12 -5.28 2.88
N ILE A 179 12.80 -5.08 2.98
CA ILE A 179 11.86 -6.09 3.46
C ILE A 179 10.91 -6.46 2.32
N SER A 180 10.63 -7.74 2.15
CA SER A 180 9.61 -8.22 1.22
C SER A 180 8.66 -9.21 1.90
N SER A 181 7.40 -9.22 1.45
CA SER A 181 6.43 -10.22 1.91
C SER A 181 6.88 -11.64 1.63
N THR A 182 7.58 -11.88 0.53
CA THR A 182 8.13 -13.21 0.18
C THR A 182 9.16 -13.66 1.21
N GLU A 183 10.11 -12.77 1.56
CA GLU A 183 11.10 -13.06 2.59
C GLU A 183 10.43 -13.33 3.95
N CYS A 184 9.44 -12.54 4.34
CA CYS A 184 8.71 -12.79 5.59
C CYS A 184 8.09 -14.19 5.64
N ARG A 185 7.43 -14.62 4.53
CA ARG A 185 6.84 -15.95 4.45
C ARG A 185 7.89 -17.07 4.49
N GLU A 186 9.02 -16.89 3.79
CA GLU A 186 10.12 -17.87 3.79
C GLU A 186 10.76 -18.02 5.17
N ARG A 187 10.95 -16.91 5.89
CA ARG A 187 11.44 -16.92 7.28
C ARG A 187 10.51 -17.70 8.21
N VAL A 188 9.20 -17.42 8.14
CA VAL A 188 8.21 -18.17 8.97
C VAL A 188 8.29 -19.66 8.67
N ARG A 189 8.35 -20.07 7.39
CA ARG A 189 8.47 -21.47 6.96
C ARG A 189 9.71 -22.16 7.52
N LYS A 190 10.82 -21.39 7.66
CA LYS A 190 12.09 -21.90 8.19
C LYS A 190 12.18 -21.80 9.72
N GLY A 191 11.17 -21.27 10.40
CA GLY A 191 11.22 -20.99 11.84
C GLY A 191 12.14 -19.82 12.21
N GLU A 192 12.51 -18.97 11.25
CA GLU A 192 13.32 -17.79 11.45
C GLU A 192 12.47 -16.60 11.95
N PRO A 193 13.04 -15.67 12.74
CA PRO A 193 12.31 -14.55 13.28
C PRO A 193 11.90 -13.55 12.19
N ILE A 194 10.68 -13.01 12.33
CA ILE A 194 10.18 -11.89 11.54
C ILE A 194 9.89 -10.63 12.38
N TRP A 195 10.31 -10.64 13.66
CA TRP A 195 10.24 -9.48 14.53
C TRP A 195 10.94 -8.29 13.87
N TYR A 196 10.36 -7.10 13.98
CA TYR A 196 10.85 -5.85 13.37
C TYR A 196 10.83 -5.79 11.83
N LEU A 197 10.54 -6.89 11.15
CA LEU A 197 10.21 -6.86 9.72
C LEU A 197 8.75 -6.51 9.51
N VAL A 198 7.90 -7.01 10.41
CA VAL A 198 6.48 -6.71 10.49
C VAL A 198 6.13 -6.17 11.88
N PRO A 199 5.02 -5.43 12.05
CA PRO A 199 4.54 -5.04 13.38
C PRO A 199 4.31 -6.25 14.29
N ASP A 200 4.54 -6.07 15.59
CA ASP A 200 4.42 -7.12 16.62
C ASP A 200 3.08 -7.86 16.57
N GLY A 201 1.99 -7.12 16.33
CA GLY A 201 0.66 -7.69 16.20
C GLY A 201 0.54 -8.70 15.05
N ILE A 202 1.30 -8.48 13.97
CA ILE A 202 1.34 -9.39 12.81
C ILE A 202 2.10 -10.67 13.17
N VAL A 203 3.22 -10.58 13.90
CA VAL A 203 3.96 -11.76 14.39
C VAL A 203 3.04 -12.65 15.22
N ARG A 204 2.32 -12.03 16.17
CA ARG A 204 1.37 -12.75 17.03
C ARG A 204 0.21 -13.37 16.24
N TYR A 205 -0.30 -12.63 15.25
CA TYR A 205 -1.39 -13.12 14.40
C TYR A 205 -0.96 -14.33 13.57
N ILE A 206 0.18 -14.25 12.90
CA ILE A 206 0.76 -15.35 12.10
C ILE A 206 0.97 -16.60 12.98
N ASN A 207 1.60 -16.43 14.16
CA ASN A 207 1.83 -17.54 15.09
C ASN A 207 0.52 -18.16 15.57
N LYS A 208 -0.49 -17.36 15.91
CA LYS A 208 -1.80 -17.83 16.39
C LYS A 208 -2.57 -18.61 15.33
N THR A 209 -2.47 -18.19 14.07
CA THR A 209 -3.24 -18.76 12.95
C THR A 209 -2.50 -19.83 12.17
N GLY A 210 -1.20 -20.02 12.44
CA GLY A 210 -0.36 -20.99 11.70
C GLY A 210 -0.12 -20.60 10.24
N LEU A 211 -0.30 -19.32 9.88
CA LEU A 211 -0.06 -18.88 8.51
C LEU A 211 1.41 -19.05 8.10
N TYR A 212 1.61 -19.41 6.84
CA TYR A 212 2.93 -19.58 6.19
C TYR A 212 3.75 -20.76 6.70
N LEU A 213 3.26 -21.53 7.62
CA LEU A 213 3.82 -22.84 7.93
C LEU A 213 3.45 -23.76 6.76
N ASP A 214 4.39 -24.56 6.28
CA ASP A 214 4.05 -25.65 5.36
C ASP A 214 3.07 -26.57 6.11
N ASP A 215 2.05 -27.05 5.42
CA ASP A 215 1.24 -28.16 5.90
C ASP A 215 2.22 -29.32 6.17
N GLN A 216 2.81 -29.36 7.35
CA GLN A 216 3.45 -30.56 7.82
C GLN A 216 2.32 -31.59 7.84
N GLU A 217 2.48 -32.56 6.96
CA GLU A 217 1.64 -33.74 6.82
C GLU A 217 0.96 -34.06 8.13
N ALA A 218 -0.39 -33.95 8.13
CA ALA A 218 -1.19 -34.55 9.17
C ALA A 218 -0.92 -36.05 9.09
N GLY A 219 0.07 -36.50 9.88
CA GLY A 219 0.34 -37.90 10.15
C GLY A 219 -0.64 -38.44 11.16
#